data_750e52fbbaead946bd25fa6907f5bb57
#
_entry.id   750e52fbbaead946bd25fa6907f5bb57
#
_cell.length_a   1.000
_cell.length_b   1.000
_cell.length_c   1.000
_cell.angle_alpha   90.00
_cell.angle_beta   90.00
_cell.angle_gamma   90.00
#
_symmetry.space_group_name_H-M   'P 1'
#
loop_
_entity.id
_entity.type
_entity.pdbx_description
1 polymer ?
#
loop_
_entity_poly.entity_id
_entity_poly.type
_entity_poly.pdbx_seq_one_letter_code
_entity_poly.pdbx_strand_id
1 'polypeptide(L)'
;MRVIFAGTPEFARIALERLHASGHTIALVLTQPDRPAGRGLKLNPSAVKEFALQHDIPVAQPRSLRLDGKYPKDAAAARQTIADAKADVMVVAAYGLILPQWVLDDMAPTLLAARGVRPPEGALAPRGSPSALKPQKFGCLNIHGSLLPRWRGAAPIHRAMEAGDTETGITIMQMDVGLDTGDMLLTHAVRISHTTTTGSLHDELANLGADLVVQALDLAAAGRLNPKRQPEEGVTYAHKIDKSEAAIDWSQDAASIVRRVRAFNPFPAATTTLNGEVLKVWGATASTGAHNANFGQIVAVAHEFIAVAAMNSIVNITELQRPGGKRLPVADFLRGHPLQVGQVLV
;
A
#
# COMPACT_ATOMS: atom_id res chain seq x y z
N MET A 1 15.00 4.25 19.89
CA MET A 1 13.64 3.97 20.40
C MET A 1 13.37 2.48 20.41
N ARG A 2 12.48 2.02 21.31
CA ARG A 2 11.88 0.69 21.28
C ARG A 2 10.62 0.73 20.41
N VAL A 3 10.58 -0.09 19.39
CA VAL A 3 9.53 -0.07 18.35
C VAL A 3 8.75 -1.37 18.37
N ILE A 4 7.42 -1.29 18.32
CA ILE A 4 6.58 -2.37 17.84
C ILE A 4 6.37 -2.12 16.35
N PHE A 5 6.64 -3.11 15.52
CA PHE A 5 6.38 -3.03 14.08
C PHE A 5 5.18 -3.90 13.70
N ALA A 6 4.20 -3.32 13.01
CA ALA A 6 3.01 -4.01 12.53
C ALA A 6 2.93 -3.97 11.00
N GLY A 7 3.14 -5.12 10.35
CA GLY A 7 3.18 -5.19 8.89
C GLY A 7 3.09 -6.61 8.36
N THR A 8 2.88 -6.77 7.05
CA THR A 8 2.72 -8.11 6.47
C THR A 8 3.48 -8.30 5.15
N PRO A 9 3.25 -7.53 4.06
CA PRO A 9 3.86 -7.77 2.76
C PRO A 9 5.30 -7.24 2.68
N GLU A 10 5.91 -7.44 1.51
CA GLU A 10 7.27 -6.98 1.19
C GLU A 10 7.46 -5.47 1.41
N PHE A 11 6.47 -4.65 1.09
CA PHE A 11 6.46 -3.22 1.41
C PHE A 11 6.79 -2.93 2.87
N ALA A 12 6.17 -3.69 3.77
CA ALA A 12 6.38 -3.56 5.21
C ALA A 12 7.74 -4.14 5.63
N ARG A 13 8.20 -5.23 5.00
CA ARG A 13 9.50 -5.83 5.32
C ARG A 13 10.65 -4.84 5.06
N ILE A 14 10.61 -4.11 3.96
CA ILE A 14 11.62 -3.09 3.63
C ILE A 14 11.70 -2.01 4.73
N ALA A 15 10.55 -1.56 5.22
CA ALA A 15 10.51 -0.59 6.32
C ALA A 15 11.04 -1.18 7.65
N LEU A 16 10.70 -2.44 7.95
CA LEU A 16 11.21 -3.14 9.13
C LEU A 16 12.73 -3.30 9.09
N GLU A 17 13.27 -3.72 7.95
CA GLU A 17 14.71 -3.84 7.73
C GLU A 17 15.44 -2.50 7.94
N ARG A 18 14.90 -1.42 7.38
CA ARG A 18 15.49 -0.08 7.50
C ARG A 18 15.47 0.42 8.96
N LEU A 19 14.37 0.19 9.68
CA LEU A 19 14.26 0.52 11.11
C LEU A 19 15.26 -0.28 11.95
N HIS A 20 15.39 -1.58 11.68
CA HIS A 20 16.37 -2.43 12.36
C HIS A 20 17.81 -1.97 12.09
N ALA A 21 18.15 -1.65 10.84
CA ALA A 21 19.47 -1.19 10.43
C ALA A 21 19.82 0.20 10.99
N SER A 22 18.83 1.04 11.29
CA SER A 22 19.04 2.38 11.85
C SER A 22 19.26 2.42 13.37
N GLY A 23 19.41 1.26 14.01
CA GLY A 23 19.73 1.15 15.44
C GLY A 23 18.53 1.27 16.37
N HIS A 24 17.30 1.25 15.86
CA HIS A 24 16.11 1.12 16.69
C HIS A 24 15.97 -0.31 17.23
N THR A 25 15.54 -0.47 18.46
CA THR A 25 15.25 -1.79 19.04
C THR A 25 13.86 -2.23 18.61
N ILE A 26 13.75 -3.21 17.74
CA ILE A 26 12.47 -3.81 17.38
C ILE A 26 12.07 -4.80 18.49
N ALA A 27 11.18 -4.37 19.37
CA ALA A 27 10.79 -5.13 20.56
C ALA A 27 9.77 -6.23 20.23
N LEU A 28 8.96 -6.03 19.19
CA LEU A 28 7.90 -6.95 18.78
C LEU A 28 7.53 -6.68 17.33
N VAL A 29 7.29 -7.75 16.58
CA VAL A 29 6.68 -7.72 15.26
C VAL A 29 5.27 -8.29 15.34
N LEU A 30 4.29 -7.54 14.84
CA LEU A 30 2.91 -7.98 14.60
C LEU A 30 2.73 -8.22 13.11
N THR A 31 2.29 -9.40 12.72
CA THR A 31 2.01 -9.72 11.31
C THR A 31 0.80 -10.63 11.17
N GLN A 32 0.24 -10.71 9.97
CA GLN A 32 -0.88 -11.61 9.68
C GLN A 32 -0.46 -13.08 9.88
N PRO A 33 -1.40 -13.97 10.25
CA PRO A 33 -1.13 -15.41 10.27
C PRO A 33 -0.64 -15.91 8.91
N ASP A 34 0.18 -16.96 8.94
CA ASP A 34 0.67 -17.64 7.75
C ASP A 34 -0.50 -18.08 6.87
N ARG A 35 -0.36 -17.93 5.56
CA ARG A 35 -1.43 -18.24 4.61
C ARG A 35 -0.97 -19.30 3.62
N PRO A 36 -1.89 -20.18 3.17
CA PRO A 36 -1.61 -21.09 2.09
C PRO A 36 -1.21 -20.32 0.82
N ALA A 37 -0.07 -20.64 0.23
CA ALA A 37 0.41 -20.03 -1.01
C ALA A 37 1.09 -21.06 -1.92
N GLY A 38 1.17 -20.73 -3.22
CA GLY A 38 1.83 -21.55 -4.23
C GLY A 38 1.11 -22.85 -4.58
N ARG A 39 1.75 -23.67 -5.44
CA ARG A 39 1.28 -24.99 -5.80
C ARG A 39 1.43 -25.92 -4.59
N GLY A 40 0.32 -26.50 -4.12
CA GLY A 40 0.29 -27.41 -2.96
C GLY A 40 -0.15 -26.75 -1.66
N LEU A 41 -0.55 -25.45 -1.67
CA LEU A 41 -1.17 -24.74 -0.54
C LEU A 41 -0.40 -24.86 0.79
N LYS A 42 0.92 -24.93 0.75
CA LYS A 42 1.74 -24.89 1.96
C LYS A 42 1.61 -23.54 2.65
N LEU A 43 1.56 -23.56 3.98
CA LEU A 43 1.56 -22.35 4.78
C LEU A 43 2.90 -21.62 4.60
N ASN A 44 2.85 -20.42 4.05
CA ASN A 44 4.01 -19.57 3.87
C ASN A 44 3.95 -18.41 4.89
N PRO A 45 5.06 -18.12 5.57
CA PRO A 45 5.17 -16.95 6.42
C PRO A 45 5.09 -15.67 5.59
N SER A 46 4.73 -14.56 6.26
CA SER A 46 4.84 -13.25 5.63
C SER A 46 6.30 -12.83 5.49
N ALA A 47 6.61 -11.96 4.52
CA ALA A 47 7.96 -11.40 4.37
C ALA A 47 8.47 -10.72 5.65
N VAL A 48 7.57 -10.06 6.38
CA VAL A 48 7.87 -9.45 7.69
C VAL A 48 8.23 -10.51 8.74
N LYS A 49 7.51 -11.65 8.78
CA LYS A 49 7.81 -12.76 9.71
C LYS A 49 9.16 -13.40 9.39
N GLU A 50 9.43 -13.65 8.11
CA GLU A 50 10.71 -14.24 7.67
C GLU A 50 11.89 -13.38 8.14
N PHE A 51 11.83 -12.07 7.92
CA PHE A 51 12.85 -11.14 8.39
C PHE A 51 12.98 -11.16 9.91
N ALA A 52 11.86 -11.10 10.64
CA ALA A 52 11.88 -11.08 12.10
C ALA A 52 12.53 -12.33 12.69
N LEU A 53 12.23 -13.54 12.14
CA LEU A 53 12.82 -14.79 12.57
C LEU A 53 14.32 -14.87 12.28
N GLN A 54 14.78 -14.32 11.15
CA GLN A 54 16.21 -14.28 10.80
C GLN A 54 17.03 -13.39 11.75
N HIS A 55 16.37 -12.47 12.47
CA HIS A 55 17.02 -11.52 13.37
C HIS A 55 16.61 -11.71 14.84
N ASP A 56 16.06 -12.88 15.17
CA ASP A 56 15.62 -13.22 16.55
C ASP A 56 14.66 -12.21 17.17
N ILE A 57 13.85 -11.53 16.35
CA ILE A 57 12.86 -10.57 16.80
C ILE A 57 11.57 -11.31 17.19
N PRO A 58 10.99 -11.04 18.39
CA PRO A 58 9.72 -11.64 18.79
C PRO A 58 8.58 -11.35 17.81
N VAL A 59 7.79 -12.39 17.46
CA VAL A 59 6.67 -12.30 16.50
C VAL A 59 5.37 -12.71 17.17
N ALA A 60 4.31 -11.92 16.92
CA ALA A 60 2.93 -12.31 17.26
C ALA A 60 2.05 -12.21 16.01
N GLN A 61 1.16 -13.21 15.84
CA GLN A 61 0.29 -13.34 14.66
C GLN A 61 -1.19 -13.41 15.07
N PRO A 62 -1.76 -12.36 15.70
CA PRO A 62 -3.16 -12.37 16.08
C PRO A 62 -4.04 -12.35 14.83
N ARG A 63 -5.11 -13.15 14.84
CA ARG A 63 -6.14 -13.11 13.78
C ARG A 63 -7.01 -11.87 13.85
N SER A 64 -7.05 -11.21 14.99
CA SER A 64 -7.75 -9.96 15.25
C SER A 64 -7.18 -9.28 16.50
N LEU A 65 -7.27 -7.95 16.55
CA LEU A 65 -6.99 -7.16 17.75
C LEU A 65 -8.27 -6.71 18.46
N ARG A 66 -9.46 -7.04 17.94
CA ARG A 66 -10.73 -6.67 18.54
C ARG A 66 -11.10 -7.60 19.69
N LEU A 67 -11.17 -7.05 20.91
CA LEU A 67 -11.54 -7.81 22.12
C LEU A 67 -12.99 -8.30 22.09
N ASP A 68 -13.85 -7.57 21.39
CA ASP A 68 -15.27 -7.86 21.13
C ASP A 68 -15.53 -8.61 19.82
N GLY A 69 -14.48 -9.05 19.11
CA GLY A 69 -14.56 -9.65 17.80
C GLY A 69 -14.65 -11.18 17.82
N LYS A 70 -14.47 -11.79 16.65
CA LYS A 70 -14.53 -13.24 16.45
C LYS A 70 -13.43 -14.02 17.21
N TYR A 71 -12.29 -13.37 17.52
CA TYR A 71 -11.11 -14.00 18.12
C TYR A 71 -10.65 -13.27 19.39
N PRO A 72 -11.50 -13.20 20.44
CA PRO A 72 -11.19 -12.39 21.64
C PRO A 72 -9.97 -12.89 22.42
N LYS A 73 -9.68 -14.19 22.40
CA LYS A 73 -8.51 -14.78 23.05
C LYS A 73 -7.21 -14.33 22.36
N ASP A 74 -7.20 -14.30 21.03
CA ASP A 74 -6.04 -13.80 20.26
C ASP A 74 -5.80 -12.32 20.55
N ALA A 75 -6.88 -11.52 20.61
CA ALA A 75 -6.80 -10.10 20.90
C ALA A 75 -6.29 -9.83 22.33
N ALA A 76 -6.74 -10.61 23.33
CA ALA A 76 -6.28 -10.50 24.70
C ALA A 76 -4.79 -10.89 24.85
N ALA A 77 -4.37 -11.98 24.19
CA ALA A 77 -2.97 -12.38 24.15
C ALA A 77 -2.08 -11.31 23.46
N ALA A 78 -2.54 -10.76 22.33
CA ALA A 78 -1.84 -9.69 21.65
C ALA A 78 -1.72 -8.43 22.52
N ARG A 79 -2.77 -8.08 23.27
CA ARG A 79 -2.74 -6.93 24.19
C ARG A 79 -1.66 -7.10 25.25
N GLN A 80 -1.57 -8.30 25.85
CA GLN A 80 -0.52 -8.59 26.84
C GLN A 80 0.88 -8.48 26.19
N THR A 81 1.08 -9.09 25.02
CA THR A 81 2.37 -9.06 24.31
C THR A 81 2.78 -7.64 23.94
N ILE A 82 1.83 -6.79 23.50
CA ILE A 82 2.07 -5.37 23.20
C ILE A 82 2.48 -4.61 24.47
N ALA A 83 1.81 -4.86 25.59
CA ALA A 83 2.14 -4.22 26.85
C ALA A 83 3.54 -4.64 27.36
N ASP A 84 3.88 -5.93 27.25
CA ASP A 84 5.17 -6.48 27.68
C ASP A 84 6.35 -5.97 26.83
N ALA A 85 6.09 -5.61 25.58
CA ALA A 85 7.10 -5.03 24.67
C ALA A 85 7.62 -3.67 25.16
N LYS A 86 6.88 -2.94 26.01
CA LYS A 86 7.26 -1.63 26.57
C LYS A 86 7.82 -0.67 25.52
N ALA A 87 7.13 -0.61 24.36
CA ALA A 87 7.58 0.18 23.24
C ALA A 87 7.26 1.67 23.39
N ASP A 88 8.11 2.50 22.81
CA ASP A 88 7.94 3.95 22.74
C ASP A 88 6.98 4.34 21.62
N VAL A 89 6.94 3.55 20.54
CA VAL A 89 6.18 3.81 19.31
C VAL A 89 5.74 2.50 18.66
N MET A 90 4.59 2.54 17.97
CA MET A 90 4.20 1.49 17.03
C MET A 90 4.29 2.03 15.62
N VAL A 91 5.05 1.35 14.74
CA VAL A 91 5.11 1.65 13.32
C VAL A 91 4.25 0.65 12.56
N VAL A 92 3.37 1.14 11.71
CA VAL A 92 2.43 0.34 10.93
C VAL A 92 2.71 0.53 9.44
N ALA A 93 2.79 -0.57 8.71
CA ALA A 93 2.91 -0.56 7.24
C ALA A 93 2.14 -1.74 6.65
N ALA A 94 1.08 -1.50 5.92
CA ALA A 94 0.28 -2.54 5.25
C ALA A 94 0.01 -3.78 6.15
N TYR A 95 -0.38 -3.56 7.40
CA TYR A 95 -0.60 -4.63 8.39
C TYR A 95 -1.82 -5.51 8.05
N GLY A 96 -2.89 -4.88 7.57
CA GLY A 96 -4.11 -5.57 7.16
C GLY A 96 -5.06 -5.92 8.30
N LEU A 97 -4.83 -5.44 9.52
CA LEU A 97 -5.79 -5.41 10.63
C LEU A 97 -6.04 -3.96 11.04
N ILE A 98 -7.29 -3.69 11.43
CA ILE A 98 -7.67 -2.42 12.03
C ILE A 98 -7.14 -2.38 13.47
N LEU A 99 -6.45 -1.30 13.84
CA LEU A 99 -6.08 -1.05 15.22
C LEU A 99 -7.30 -0.56 16.01
N PRO A 100 -7.78 -1.31 17.01
CA PRO A 100 -8.88 -0.86 17.85
C PRO A 100 -8.45 0.26 18.81
N GLN A 101 -9.41 0.99 19.35
CA GLN A 101 -9.17 2.14 20.24
C GLN A 101 -8.18 1.83 21.36
N TRP A 102 -8.24 0.66 21.98
CA TRP A 102 -7.35 0.30 23.08
C TRP A 102 -5.86 0.27 22.69
N VAL A 103 -5.53 -0.06 21.42
CA VAL A 103 -4.14 0.01 20.92
C VAL A 103 -3.69 1.45 20.82
N LEU A 104 -4.56 2.32 20.27
CA LEU A 104 -4.28 3.75 20.13
C LEU A 104 -4.11 4.41 21.50
N ASP A 105 -4.95 4.04 22.47
CA ASP A 105 -4.88 4.54 23.87
C ASP A 105 -3.62 4.05 24.59
N ASP A 106 -3.31 2.74 24.48
CA ASP A 106 -2.13 2.15 25.12
C ASP A 106 -0.81 2.73 24.54
N MET A 107 -0.83 3.19 23.30
CA MET A 107 0.31 3.81 22.60
C MET A 107 0.23 5.35 22.57
N ALA A 108 -0.80 5.98 23.13
CA ALA A 108 -1.05 7.40 23.00
C ALA A 108 0.19 8.26 23.34
N PRO A 109 0.50 9.28 22.49
CA PRO A 109 1.66 10.13 22.70
C PRO A 109 1.58 10.88 24.04
N THR A 110 2.65 10.80 24.81
CA THR A 110 2.70 11.49 26.13
C THR A 110 2.86 13.01 26.00
N LEU A 111 3.28 13.50 24.83
CA LEU A 111 3.56 14.93 24.55
C LEU A 111 2.50 15.67 23.74
N LEU A 112 1.43 15.03 23.26
CA LEU A 112 0.33 15.74 22.57
C LEU A 112 -0.53 16.58 23.55
N ALA A 113 -0.34 16.45 24.85
CA ALA A 113 -0.93 17.34 25.86
C ALA A 113 -0.40 18.78 25.78
N ALA A 114 0.62 19.08 24.98
CA ALA A 114 1.23 20.41 24.87
C ALA A 114 0.81 21.20 23.64
N ARG A 115 -0.21 20.80 22.87
CA ARG A 115 -0.78 21.65 21.82
C ARG A 115 -1.85 22.57 22.39
N GLY A 116 -1.41 23.77 22.85
CA GLY A 116 -2.19 24.99 22.71
C GLY A 116 -3.47 25.13 23.51
N VAL A 117 -3.72 24.34 24.54
CA VAL A 117 -4.63 24.76 25.61
C VAL A 117 -3.75 25.37 26.70
N ARG A 118 -3.55 26.69 26.63
CA ARG A 118 -3.07 27.46 27.79
C ARG A 118 -3.98 27.10 28.97
N PRO A 119 -3.44 26.53 30.08
CA PRO A 119 -4.26 26.40 31.26
C PRO A 119 -4.81 27.78 31.63
N PRO A 120 -6.05 27.88 32.14
CA PRO A 120 -6.59 29.16 32.57
C PRO A 120 -5.60 29.80 33.51
N GLU A 121 -5.37 31.11 33.33
CA GLU A 121 -4.52 31.94 34.18
C GLU A 121 -4.94 31.73 35.63
N GLY A 122 -4.06 31.18 36.48
CA GLY A 122 -4.36 30.94 37.89
C GLY A 122 -4.28 29.47 38.36
N ALA A 123 -4.10 28.50 37.47
CA ALA A 123 -3.89 27.10 37.92
C ALA A 123 -2.45 26.93 38.42
N LEU A 124 -2.30 26.87 39.72
CA LEU A 124 -1.05 26.51 40.41
C LEU A 124 -0.64 25.08 39.97
N ALA A 125 0.53 24.96 39.35
CA ALA A 125 1.14 23.67 39.09
C ALA A 125 1.29 22.88 40.39
N PRO A 126 0.86 21.63 40.51
CA PRO A 126 1.09 20.84 41.70
C PRO A 126 2.60 20.68 41.90
N ARG A 127 3.13 21.21 42.99
CA ARG A 127 4.48 20.93 43.51
C ARG A 127 4.50 19.49 43.99
N GLY A 128 4.73 18.55 43.09
CA GLY A 128 4.96 17.13 43.37
C GLY A 128 6.39 16.79 43.01
N SER A 129 7.03 16.04 43.90
CA SER A 129 8.39 15.45 43.78
C SER A 129 8.70 14.91 42.39
N PRO A 130 9.97 14.74 41.96
CA PRO A 130 10.31 14.17 40.65
C PRO A 130 9.81 12.71 40.60
N SER A 131 8.54 12.57 40.35
CA SER A 131 7.89 11.32 40.01
C SER A 131 8.57 10.80 38.74
N ALA A 132 9.01 9.55 38.74
CA ALA A 132 9.59 8.85 37.64
C ALA A 132 8.88 9.26 36.34
N LEU A 133 9.61 9.93 35.42
CA LEU A 133 9.09 10.36 34.13
C LEU A 133 8.41 9.17 33.51
N LYS A 134 7.09 9.26 33.24
CA LYS A 134 6.40 8.22 32.49
C LYS A 134 7.15 8.03 31.18
N PRO A 135 7.37 6.78 30.72
CA PRO A 135 8.07 6.53 29.47
C PRO A 135 7.40 7.32 28.36
N GLN A 136 8.20 8.06 27.60
CA GLN A 136 7.71 8.90 26.51
C GLN A 136 7.17 8.01 25.41
N LYS A 137 5.90 8.15 25.03
CA LYS A 137 5.27 7.46 23.92
C LYS A 137 5.02 8.42 22.77
N PHE A 138 5.12 7.89 21.55
CA PHE A 138 4.98 8.64 20.30
C PHE A 138 3.77 8.20 19.46
N GLY A 139 2.97 7.27 19.95
CA GLY A 139 1.74 6.82 19.30
C GLY A 139 1.95 5.71 18.28
N CYS A 140 0.96 5.58 17.39
CA CYS A 140 1.00 4.67 16.26
C CYS A 140 1.23 5.49 14.99
N LEU A 141 2.32 5.23 14.27
CA LEU A 141 2.68 5.91 13.02
C LEU A 141 2.43 4.96 11.85
N ASN A 142 1.72 5.43 10.81
CA ASN A 142 1.47 4.65 9.61
C ASN A 142 2.30 5.17 8.44
N ILE A 143 2.89 4.25 7.67
CA ILE A 143 3.51 4.53 6.36
C ILE A 143 2.40 4.39 5.32
N HIS A 144 1.82 5.50 4.88
CA HIS A 144 0.72 5.52 3.92
C HIS A 144 1.20 5.83 2.51
N GLY A 145 0.82 5.01 1.53
CA GLY A 145 1.30 5.07 0.14
C GLY A 145 0.57 6.09 -0.72
N SER A 146 0.31 7.29 -0.20
CA SER A 146 -0.21 8.44 -0.95
C SER A 146 0.14 9.77 -0.32
N LEU A 147 -0.14 10.86 -1.04
CA LEU A 147 -0.14 12.22 -0.51
C LEU A 147 -1.51 12.51 0.10
N LEU A 148 -1.65 12.26 1.42
CA LEU A 148 -2.88 12.55 2.13
C LEU A 148 -3.25 14.05 2.06
N PRO A 149 -4.53 14.40 1.98
CA PRO A 149 -5.73 13.58 2.27
C PRO A 149 -6.24 12.74 1.09
N ARG A 150 -5.54 12.76 -0.06
CA ARG A 150 -5.92 11.99 -1.23
C ARG A 150 -5.60 10.50 -1.04
N TRP A 151 -6.51 9.63 -1.45
CA TRP A 151 -6.37 8.17 -1.43
C TRP A 151 -6.24 7.55 -0.03
N ARG A 152 -7.07 7.95 0.93
CA ARG A 152 -7.25 7.21 2.18
C ARG A 152 -7.72 5.80 1.90
N GLY A 153 -7.19 4.78 2.59
CA GLY A 153 -7.66 3.39 2.50
C GLY A 153 -6.65 2.39 1.96
N ALA A 154 -7.14 1.29 1.37
CA ALA A 154 -6.37 0.06 1.24
C ALA A 154 -5.46 -0.04 0.00
N ALA A 155 -5.73 0.71 -1.09
CA ALA A 155 -5.02 0.56 -2.35
C ALA A 155 -4.60 1.91 -2.98
N PRO A 156 -3.96 2.82 -2.22
CA PRO A 156 -3.68 4.17 -2.68
C PRO A 156 -2.83 4.20 -3.95
N ILE A 157 -1.80 3.36 -4.07
CA ILE A 157 -0.88 3.31 -5.22
C ILE A 157 -1.63 2.93 -6.50
N HIS A 158 -2.47 1.88 -6.44
CA HIS A 158 -3.26 1.45 -7.60
C HIS A 158 -4.25 2.54 -8.05
N ARG A 159 -4.96 3.15 -7.09
CA ARG A 159 -5.99 4.14 -7.41
C ARG A 159 -5.40 5.44 -7.95
N ALA A 160 -4.24 5.88 -7.47
CA ALA A 160 -3.51 7.01 -8.04
C ALA A 160 -3.12 6.74 -9.51
N MET A 161 -2.58 5.55 -9.79
CA MET A 161 -2.22 5.12 -11.15
C MET A 161 -3.44 5.04 -12.08
N GLU A 162 -4.54 4.43 -11.62
CA GLU A 162 -5.78 4.25 -12.39
C GLU A 162 -6.44 5.60 -12.70
N ALA A 163 -6.47 6.51 -11.73
CA ALA A 163 -7.03 7.85 -11.91
C ALA A 163 -6.21 8.74 -12.87
N GLY A 164 -4.95 8.37 -13.14
CA GLY A 164 -4.07 9.14 -14.00
C GLY A 164 -3.41 10.31 -13.27
N ASP A 165 -3.22 10.19 -11.95
CA ASP A 165 -2.45 11.17 -11.21
C ASP A 165 -1.03 11.26 -11.79
N THR A 166 -0.49 12.49 -11.85
CA THR A 166 0.87 12.75 -12.34
C THR A 166 1.92 12.66 -11.25
N GLU A 167 1.46 12.62 -9.98
CA GLU A 167 2.30 12.42 -8.81
C GLU A 167 1.53 11.66 -7.73
N THR A 168 2.26 10.99 -6.88
CA THR A 168 1.81 10.39 -5.62
C THR A 168 2.94 10.50 -4.60
N GLY A 169 2.94 9.72 -3.55
CA GLY A 169 4.05 9.77 -2.60
C GLY A 169 3.81 8.92 -1.36
N ILE A 170 4.56 9.25 -0.33
CA ILE A 170 4.42 8.69 1.01
C ILE A 170 4.00 9.78 1.98
N THR A 171 3.07 9.46 2.85
CA THR A 171 2.76 10.22 4.05
C THR A 171 3.02 9.36 5.28
N ILE A 172 3.94 9.79 6.15
CA ILE A 172 4.01 9.27 7.51
C ILE A 172 2.97 10.03 8.32
N MET A 173 2.02 9.31 8.91
CA MET A 173 0.91 9.92 9.62
C MET A 173 0.75 9.33 11.04
N GLN A 174 0.25 10.14 11.97
CA GLN A 174 -0.23 9.67 13.27
C GLN A 174 -1.56 8.95 13.05
N MET A 175 -1.69 7.73 13.55
CA MET A 175 -2.97 7.02 13.45
C MET A 175 -3.96 7.51 14.49
N ASP A 176 -5.22 7.56 14.08
CA ASP A 176 -6.40 7.81 14.92
C ASP A 176 -7.47 6.73 14.66
N VAL A 177 -8.67 6.92 15.17
CA VAL A 177 -9.79 5.97 15.02
C VAL A 177 -10.37 5.96 13.61
N GLY A 178 -10.14 7.00 12.81
CA GLY A 178 -10.64 7.11 11.44
C GLY A 178 -9.77 6.36 10.44
N LEU A 179 -10.31 6.17 9.25
CA LEU A 179 -9.57 5.55 8.14
C LEU A 179 -8.59 6.57 7.55
N ASP A 180 -7.34 6.48 7.95
CA ASP A 180 -6.24 7.35 7.49
C ASP A 180 -6.54 8.85 7.63
N THR A 181 -7.18 9.24 8.74
CA THR A 181 -7.64 10.63 9.02
C THR A 181 -6.70 11.43 9.89
N GLY A 182 -5.76 10.78 10.56
CA GLY A 182 -4.88 11.41 11.53
C GLY A 182 -3.87 12.40 10.92
N ASP A 183 -3.18 13.11 11.79
CA ASP A 183 -2.25 14.18 11.41
C ASP A 183 -1.08 13.68 10.56
N MET A 184 -0.76 14.41 9.50
CA MET A 184 0.43 14.17 8.67
C MET A 184 1.68 14.66 9.39
N LEU A 185 2.70 13.80 9.45
CA LEU A 185 3.98 14.08 10.13
C LEU A 185 5.07 14.46 9.13
N LEU A 186 5.24 13.65 8.09
CA LEU A 186 6.13 13.88 6.97
C LEU A 186 5.44 13.45 5.67
N THR A 187 5.73 14.17 4.59
CA THR A 187 5.27 13.82 3.24
C THR A 187 6.39 13.97 2.24
N HIS A 188 6.42 13.08 1.24
CA HIS A 188 7.34 13.20 0.11
C HIS A 188 6.65 12.75 -1.17
N ALA A 189 6.70 13.60 -2.20
CA ALA A 189 6.06 13.36 -3.49
C ALA A 189 7.02 12.64 -4.46
N VAL A 190 6.44 11.77 -5.30
CA VAL A 190 7.10 11.04 -6.38
C VAL A 190 6.29 11.22 -7.67
N ARG A 191 6.95 11.48 -8.78
CA ARG A 191 6.31 11.63 -10.09
C ARG A 191 5.90 10.28 -10.69
N ILE A 192 4.73 10.24 -11.28
CA ILE A 192 4.23 9.10 -12.06
C ILE A 192 4.47 9.39 -13.54
N SER A 193 5.35 8.63 -14.19
CA SER A 193 5.62 8.74 -15.62
C SER A 193 4.64 7.91 -16.45
N HIS A 194 4.68 8.09 -17.77
CA HIS A 194 3.90 7.29 -18.71
C HIS A 194 4.33 5.82 -18.81
N THR A 195 5.51 5.47 -18.29
CA THR A 195 6.03 4.08 -18.23
C THR A 195 5.91 3.46 -16.84
N THR A 196 5.60 4.26 -15.82
CA THR A 196 5.46 3.77 -14.45
C THR A 196 4.33 2.75 -14.35
N THR A 197 4.59 1.61 -13.71
CA THR A 197 3.58 0.62 -13.32
C THR A 197 3.37 0.64 -11.81
N THR A 198 2.27 0.07 -11.33
CA THR A 198 2.06 -0.06 -9.87
C THR A 198 3.19 -0.85 -9.21
N GLY A 199 3.75 -1.87 -9.88
CA GLY A 199 4.88 -2.63 -9.35
C GLY A 199 6.11 -1.77 -9.14
N SER A 200 6.56 -1.02 -10.18
CA SER A 200 7.73 -0.15 -10.06
C SER A 200 7.53 0.99 -9.06
N LEU A 201 6.32 1.56 -9.01
CA LEU A 201 5.98 2.62 -8.07
C LEU A 201 5.92 2.10 -6.63
N HIS A 202 5.38 0.89 -6.43
CA HIS A 202 5.35 0.23 -5.12
C HIS A 202 6.75 0.03 -4.55
N ASP A 203 7.71 -0.43 -5.37
CA ASP A 203 9.10 -0.64 -4.93
C ASP A 203 9.80 0.68 -4.59
N GLU A 204 9.57 1.73 -5.38
CA GLU A 204 10.08 3.07 -5.11
C GLU A 204 9.50 3.63 -3.81
N LEU A 205 8.18 3.56 -3.63
CA LEU A 205 7.50 4.05 -2.44
C LEU A 205 7.82 3.23 -1.17
N ALA A 206 8.10 1.94 -1.29
CA ALA A 206 8.53 1.12 -0.16
C ALA A 206 9.87 1.60 0.42
N ASN A 207 10.86 1.88 -0.44
CA ASN A 207 12.15 2.41 -0.01
C ASN A 207 12.01 3.84 0.56
N LEU A 208 11.26 4.69 -0.12
CA LEU A 208 10.99 6.06 0.35
C LEU A 208 10.29 6.06 1.72
N GLY A 209 9.27 5.22 1.89
CA GLY A 209 8.53 5.10 3.16
C GLY A 209 9.40 4.60 4.31
N ALA A 210 10.32 3.67 4.00
CA ALA A 210 11.30 3.17 4.94
C ALA A 210 12.27 4.27 5.42
N ASP A 211 12.74 5.11 4.52
CA ASP A 211 13.62 6.26 4.87
C ASP A 211 12.85 7.32 5.67
N LEU A 212 11.64 7.65 5.23
CA LEU A 212 10.82 8.68 5.88
C LEU A 212 10.38 8.28 7.30
N VAL A 213 10.09 7.01 7.56
CA VAL A 213 9.69 6.59 8.92
C VAL A 213 10.87 6.67 9.89
N VAL A 214 12.09 6.33 9.47
CA VAL A 214 13.29 6.53 10.29
C VAL A 214 13.47 8.02 10.59
N GLN A 215 13.39 8.87 9.57
CA GLN A 215 13.45 10.33 9.76
C GLN A 215 12.36 10.84 10.71
N ALA A 216 11.14 10.31 10.62
CA ALA A 216 10.06 10.69 11.52
C ALA A 216 10.37 10.30 12.98
N LEU A 217 10.94 9.12 13.21
CA LEU A 217 11.35 8.68 14.55
C LEU A 217 12.49 9.52 15.11
N ASP A 218 13.47 9.89 14.29
CA ASP A 218 14.57 10.78 14.72
C ASP A 218 14.08 12.17 15.09
N LEU A 219 13.16 12.74 14.29
CA LEU A 219 12.50 14.01 14.60
C LEU A 219 11.64 13.92 15.87
N ALA A 220 10.94 12.80 16.06
CA ALA A 220 10.15 12.55 17.26
C ALA A 220 11.05 12.51 18.51
N ALA A 221 12.15 11.76 18.45
CA ALA A 221 13.14 11.67 19.54
C ALA A 221 13.73 13.03 19.91
N ALA A 222 13.95 13.88 18.90
CA ALA A 222 14.46 15.24 19.08
C ALA A 222 13.37 16.26 19.49
N GLY A 223 12.11 15.85 19.65
CA GLY A 223 10.99 16.77 19.94
C GLY A 223 10.69 17.78 18.82
N ARG A 224 11.11 17.47 17.58
CA ARG A 224 11.00 18.36 16.40
C ARG A 224 9.91 17.93 15.42
N LEU A 225 9.13 16.92 15.72
CA LEU A 225 8.01 16.51 14.89
C LEU A 225 6.94 17.61 14.92
N ASN A 226 6.47 17.99 13.75
CA ASN A 226 5.42 19.02 13.60
C ASN A 226 4.20 18.43 12.89
N PRO A 227 3.28 17.77 13.61
CA PRO A 227 2.06 17.20 13.04
C PRO A 227 1.20 18.27 12.40
N LYS A 228 0.69 18.01 11.20
CA LYS A 228 -0.21 18.89 10.47
C LYS A 228 -1.54 18.18 10.26
N ARG A 229 -2.64 18.82 10.68
CA ARG A 229 -3.99 18.31 10.39
C ARG A 229 -4.18 18.18 8.88
N GLN A 230 -4.80 17.09 8.45
CA GLN A 230 -5.18 16.94 7.05
C GLN A 230 -6.23 17.98 6.66
N PRO A 231 -6.13 18.62 5.47
CA PRO A 231 -7.19 19.48 4.96
C PRO A 231 -8.47 18.67 4.70
N GLU A 232 -9.61 19.34 4.77
CA GLU A 232 -10.91 18.74 4.43
C GLU A 232 -11.11 18.64 2.91
N GLU A 233 -10.51 19.57 2.19
CA GLU A 233 -10.50 19.58 0.72
C GLU A 233 -9.54 18.54 0.16
N GLY A 234 -9.91 17.92 -0.97
CA GLY A 234 -9.08 16.92 -1.67
C GLY A 234 -9.15 15.51 -1.09
N VAL A 235 -10.00 15.25 -0.11
CA VAL A 235 -10.20 13.92 0.45
C VAL A 235 -10.78 12.98 -0.61
N THR A 236 -10.08 11.88 -0.86
CA THR A 236 -10.56 10.76 -1.70
C THR A 236 -10.25 9.43 -1.05
N TYR A 237 -10.90 8.36 -1.52
CA TYR A 237 -10.77 7.03 -0.93
C TYR A 237 -10.26 6.00 -1.94
N ALA A 238 -9.34 5.16 -1.50
CA ALA A 238 -8.71 4.10 -2.26
C ALA A 238 -9.23 2.73 -1.80
N HIS A 239 -10.35 2.31 -2.36
CA HIS A 239 -10.91 0.99 -2.08
C HIS A 239 -9.96 -0.11 -2.57
N LYS A 240 -9.97 -1.24 -1.85
CA LYS A 240 -9.23 -2.43 -2.23
C LYS A 240 -9.54 -2.82 -3.69
N ILE A 241 -8.52 -3.25 -4.42
CA ILE A 241 -8.68 -3.77 -5.78
C ILE A 241 -9.34 -5.15 -5.72
N ASP A 242 -10.43 -5.32 -6.45
CA ASP A 242 -11.07 -6.60 -6.66
C ASP A 242 -10.53 -7.26 -7.94
N LYS A 243 -10.43 -8.59 -7.95
CA LYS A 243 -10.01 -9.33 -9.14
C LYS A 243 -10.97 -9.20 -10.32
N SER A 244 -12.24 -8.96 -10.06
CA SER A 244 -13.26 -8.71 -11.08
C SER A 244 -13.00 -7.43 -11.87
N GLU A 245 -12.26 -6.47 -11.30
CA GLU A 245 -11.86 -5.24 -11.98
C GLU A 245 -10.81 -5.47 -13.07
N ALA A 246 -10.21 -6.67 -13.16
CA ALA A 246 -9.13 -6.99 -14.11
C ALA A 246 -9.55 -6.93 -15.57
N ALA A 247 -10.83 -7.18 -15.89
CA ALA A 247 -11.32 -7.18 -17.26
C ALA A 247 -11.22 -5.80 -17.90
N ILE A 248 -10.65 -5.75 -19.11
CA ILE A 248 -10.58 -4.53 -19.90
C ILE A 248 -11.96 -4.23 -20.47
N ASP A 249 -12.45 -3.03 -20.22
CA ASP A 249 -13.64 -2.48 -20.88
C ASP A 249 -13.21 -1.73 -22.14
N TRP A 250 -13.33 -2.38 -23.29
CA TRP A 250 -12.95 -1.81 -24.58
C TRP A 250 -13.82 -0.63 -25.03
N SER A 251 -14.95 -0.37 -24.35
CA SER A 251 -15.77 0.81 -24.58
C SER A 251 -15.19 2.11 -24.02
N GLN A 252 -14.12 2.01 -23.22
CA GLN A 252 -13.38 3.16 -22.70
C GLN A 252 -12.37 3.69 -23.74
N ASP A 253 -11.88 4.91 -23.55
CA ASP A 253 -10.79 5.45 -24.37
C ASP A 253 -9.45 4.73 -24.10
N ALA A 254 -8.58 4.73 -25.11
CA ALA A 254 -7.30 4.01 -25.04
C ALA A 254 -6.39 4.51 -23.90
N ALA A 255 -6.43 5.80 -23.57
CA ALA A 255 -5.61 6.33 -22.49
C ALA A 255 -6.07 5.79 -21.12
N SER A 256 -7.38 5.66 -20.89
CA SER A 256 -7.96 5.04 -19.69
C SER A 256 -7.61 3.55 -19.60
N ILE A 257 -7.73 2.80 -20.71
CA ILE A 257 -7.36 1.39 -20.76
C ILE A 257 -5.88 1.21 -20.45
N VAL A 258 -4.99 1.99 -21.07
CA VAL A 258 -3.54 1.92 -20.85
C VAL A 258 -3.17 2.28 -19.40
N ARG A 259 -3.82 3.30 -18.81
CA ARG A 259 -3.63 3.60 -17.38
C ARG A 259 -4.00 2.39 -16.52
N ARG A 260 -5.12 1.74 -16.80
CA ARG A 260 -5.58 0.56 -16.07
C ARG A 260 -4.64 -0.63 -16.23
N VAL A 261 -4.11 -0.89 -17.43
CA VAL A 261 -3.08 -1.90 -17.68
C VAL A 261 -1.86 -1.65 -16.77
N ARG A 262 -1.38 -0.42 -16.68
CA ARG A 262 -0.25 -0.04 -15.81
C ARG A 262 -0.61 -0.11 -14.31
N ALA A 263 -1.80 0.34 -13.94
CA ALA A 263 -2.30 0.30 -12.57
C ALA A 263 -2.45 -1.13 -12.05
N PHE A 264 -2.78 -2.08 -12.90
CA PHE A 264 -2.98 -3.49 -12.53
C PHE A 264 -1.75 -4.37 -12.75
N ASN A 265 -0.62 -3.80 -13.12
CA ASN A 265 0.65 -4.51 -13.27
C ASN A 265 1.51 -4.36 -12.01
N PRO A 266 1.81 -5.42 -11.21
CA PRO A 266 1.62 -6.84 -11.55
C PRO A 266 0.28 -7.48 -11.08
N PHE A 267 -0.53 -6.82 -10.30
CA PHE A 267 -1.77 -7.38 -9.74
C PHE A 267 -2.94 -6.41 -9.87
N PRO A 268 -4.14 -6.92 -10.27
CA PRO A 268 -4.50 -8.30 -10.59
C PRO A 268 -4.03 -8.77 -11.98
N ALA A 269 -3.39 -7.93 -12.77
CA ALA A 269 -3.12 -7.93 -14.20
C ALA A 269 -4.40 -7.67 -15.02
N ALA A 270 -4.34 -6.71 -15.94
CA ALA A 270 -5.45 -6.46 -16.84
C ALA A 270 -5.69 -7.68 -17.74
N THR A 271 -6.96 -8.03 -18.00
CA THR A 271 -7.32 -9.22 -18.76
C THR A 271 -8.30 -8.89 -19.88
N THR A 272 -8.25 -9.68 -20.92
CA THR A 272 -9.24 -9.73 -22.01
C THR A 272 -9.46 -11.17 -22.42
N THR A 273 -10.53 -11.47 -23.14
CA THR A 273 -10.84 -12.82 -23.61
C THR A 273 -10.82 -12.88 -25.12
N LEU A 274 -10.17 -13.88 -25.68
CA LEU A 274 -10.19 -14.19 -27.12
C LEU A 274 -10.60 -15.64 -27.31
N ASN A 275 -11.67 -15.88 -28.06
CA ASN A 275 -12.19 -17.23 -28.35
C ASN A 275 -12.38 -18.10 -27.08
N GLY A 276 -12.81 -17.48 -25.96
CA GLY A 276 -13.01 -18.14 -24.69
C GLY A 276 -11.74 -18.32 -23.84
N GLU A 277 -10.58 -17.94 -24.33
CA GLU A 277 -9.33 -17.97 -23.57
C GLU A 277 -9.02 -16.60 -22.96
N VAL A 278 -8.78 -16.56 -21.64
CA VAL A 278 -8.41 -15.33 -20.91
C VAL A 278 -6.94 -15.02 -21.12
N LEU A 279 -6.65 -13.89 -21.73
CA LEU A 279 -5.31 -13.35 -21.93
C LEU A 279 -5.03 -12.24 -20.92
N LYS A 280 -3.83 -12.22 -20.34
CA LYS A 280 -3.35 -11.08 -19.56
C LYS A 280 -2.63 -10.09 -20.47
N VAL A 281 -2.94 -8.82 -20.30
CA VAL A 281 -2.30 -7.68 -20.98
C VAL A 281 -1.35 -7.02 -19.99
N TRP A 282 -0.06 -7.08 -20.27
CA TRP A 282 0.98 -6.56 -19.39
C TRP A 282 1.55 -5.22 -19.83
N GLY A 283 1.51 -4.96 -21.13
CA GLY A 283 1.99 -3.73 -21.73
C GLY A 283 1.07 -3.24 -22.84
N ALA A 284 0.81 -1.96 -22.87
CA ALA A 284 0.04 -1.32 -23.92
C ALA A 284 0.40 0.17 -24.02
N THR A 285 0.20 0.74 -25.22
CA THR A 285 0.28 2.17 -25.49
C THR A 285 -1.00 2.66 -26.16
N ALA A 286 -1.35 3.93 -25.95
CA ALA A 286 -2.49 4.54 -26.60
C ALA A 286 -2.06 5.29 -27.86
N SER A 287 -2.86 5.19 -28.92
CA SER A 287 -2.74 6.04 -30.09
C SER A 287 -4.09 6.65 -30.44
N THR A 288 -4.05 7.87 -30.99
CA THR A 288 -5.22 8.53 -31.53
C THR A 288 -5.50 7.96 -32.91
N GLY A 289 -6.77 7.74 -33.26
CA GLY A 289 -7.18 7.27 -34.59
C GLY A 289 -8.68 7.03 -34.61
N ALA A 290 -9.35 7.60 -35.60
CA ALA A 290 -10.74 7.26 -35.89
C ALA A 290 -10.77 5.88 -36.56
N HIS A 291 -11.71 5.04 -36.19
CA HIS A 291 -11.97 3.74 -36.79
C HIS A 291 -13.48 3.46 -36.81
N ASN A 292 -13.91 2.61 -37.73
CA ASN A 292 -15.29 2.12 -37.80
C ASN A 292 -15.44 0.69 -37.28
N ALA A 293 -14.42 0.19 -36.59
CA ALA A 293 -14.40 -1.15 -36.00
C ALA A 293 -15.19 -1.22 -34.69
N ASN A 294 -15.69 -2.40 -34.36
CA ASN A 294 -16.32 -2.64 -33.07
C ASN A 294 -15.28 -2.55 -31.92
N PHE A 295 -15.72 -2.16 -30.76
CA PHE A 295 -14.84 -2.15 -29.57
C PHE A 295 -14.26 -3.53 -29.30
N GLY A 296 -12.97 -3.59 -28.99
CA GLY A 296 -12.23 -4.84 -28.81
C GLY A 296 -11.79 -5.51 -30.13
N GLN A 297 -12.21 -5.01 -31.30
CA GLN A 297 -11.80 -5.60 -32.59
C GLN A 297 -10.33 -5.30 -32.88
N ILE A 298 -9.58 -6.33 -33.28
CA ILE A 298 -8.20 -6.19 -33.75
C ILE A 298 -8.24 -5.50 -35.13
N VAL A 299 -7.66 -4.32 -35.22
CA VAL A 299 -7.63 -3.50 -36.45
C VAL A 299 -6.29 -3.59 -37.17
N ALA A 300 -5.20 -3.95 -36.49
CA ALA A 300 -3.91 -4.25 -37.10
C ALA A 300 -3.10 -5.23 -36.24
N VAL A 301 -2.27 -6.03 -36.91
CA VAL A 301 -1.29 -6.91 -36.31
C VAL A 301 0.08 -6.55 -36.86
N ALA A 302 0.94 -5.98 -36.07
CA ALA A 302 2.31 -5.59 -36.40
C ALA A 302 3.32 -6.48 -35.64
N HIS A 303 4.59 -6.34 -35.96
CA HIS A 303 5.65 -7.09 -35.30
C HIS A 303 5.73 -6.82 -33.79
N GLU A 304 5.55 -5.56 -33.37
CA GLU A 304 5.75 -5.13 -31.98
C GLU A 304 4.46 -4.86 -31.20
N PHE A 305 3.30 -4.83 -31.90
CA PHE A 305 2.02 -4.57 -31.25
C PHE A 305 0.84 -5.16 -31.98
N ILE A 306 -0.25 -5.32 -31.25
CA ILE A 306 -1.59 -5.63 -31.76
C ILE A 306 -2.46 -4.42 -31.49
N ALA A 307 -2.95 -3.78 -32.57
CA ALA A 307 -3.82 -2.63 -32.46
C ALA A 307 -5.27 -3.07 -32.27
N VAL A 308 -5.92 -2.59 -31.23
CA VAL A 308 -7.28 -2.94 -30.84
C VAL A 308 -8.13 -1.68 -30.75
N ALA A 309 -9.29 -1.71 -31.34
CA ALA A 309 -10.24 -0.61 -31.34
C ALA A 309 -10.82 -0.36 -29.96
N ALA A 310 -10.75 0.88 -29.51
CA ALA A 310 -11.33 1.39 -28.27
C ALA A 310 -12.17 2.64 -28.58
N MET A 311 -12.86 3.24 -27.61
CA MET A 311 -13.71 4.41 -27.88
C MET A 311 -12.90 5.56 -28.53
N ASN A 312 -13.18 5.85 -29.82
CA ASN A 312 -12.52 6.90 -30.61
C ASN A 312 -10.98 6.89 -30.61
N SER A 313 -10.37 5.72 -30.39
CA SER A 313 -8.94 5.59 -30.15
C SER A 313 -8.48 4.13 -30.33
N ILE A 314 -7.19 3.90 -30.30
CA ILE A 314 -6.60 2.57 -30.50
C ILE A 314 -5.66 2.25 -29.34
N VAL A 315 -5.81 1.04 -28.79
CA VAL A 315 -4.87 0.45 -27.84
C VAL A 315 -3.89 -0.43 -28.58
N ASN A 316 -2.62 -0.12 -28.53
CA ASN A 316 -1.55 -0.97 -29.05
C ASN A 316 -1.04 -1.87 -27.92
N ILE A 317 -1.44 -3.12 -27.90
CA ILE A 317 -0.95 -4.11 -26.93
C ILE A 317 0.46 -4.50 -27.33
N THR A 318 1.40 -4.43 -26.41
CA THR A 318 2.83 -4.72 -26.63
C THR A 318 3.29 -5.99 -25.94
N GLU A 319 2.55 -6.48 -24.94
CA GLU A 319 2.96 -7.62 -24.14
C GLU A 319 1.75 -8.40 -23.61
N LEU A 320 1.75 -9.72 -23.84
CA LEU A 320 0.65 -10.64 -23.52
C LEU A 320 1.12 -11.90 -22.78
N GLN A 321 0.17 -12.54 -22.10
CA GLN A 321 0.40 -13.82 -21.46
C GLN A 321 -0.86 -14.71 -21.55
N ARG A 322 -0.70 -15.95 -21.99
CA ARG A 322 -1.73 -16.99 -21.94
C ARG A 322 -1.82 -17.64 -20.55
N PRO A 323 -2.94 -18.28 -20.21
CA PRO A 323 -3.06 -19.08 -18.99
C PRO A 323 -1.94 -20.12 -18.89
N GLY A 324 -1.24 -20.13 -17.77
CA GLY A 324 -0.12 -21.04 -17.53
C GLY A 324 1.15 -20.77 -18.35
N GLY A 325 1.11 -19.80 -19.28
CA GLY A 325 2.25 -19.42 -20.11
C GLY A 325 3.17 -18.40 -19.45
N LYS A 326 4.20 -18.00 -20.22
CA LYS A 326 5.09 -16.89 -19.86
C LYS A 326 4.53 -15.57 -20.36
N ARG A 327 4.89 -14.47 -19.71
CA ARG A 327 4.73 -13.12 -20.21
C ARG A 327 5.67 -12.92 -21.40
N LEU A 328 5.15 -12.48 -22.53
CA LEU A 328 5.88 -12.39 -23.81
C LEU A 328 5.62 -11.04 -24.50
N PRO A 329 6.65 -10.40 -25.08
CA PRO A 329 6.44 -9.37 -26.07
C PRO A 329 5.56 -9.89 -27.22
N VAL A 330 4.80 -9.01 -27.87
CA VAL A 330 3.88 -9.40 -28.97
C VAL A 330 4.59 -10.14 -30.09
N ALA A 331 5.81 -9.74 -30.48
CA ALA A 331 6.58 -10.45 -31.50
C ALA A 331 6.80 -11.94 -31.17
N ASP A 332 7.10 -12.25 -29.92
CA ASP A 332 7.31 -13.63 -29.46
C ASP A 332 5.99 -14.39 -29.30
N PHE A 333 4.96 -13.69 -28.82
CA PHE A 333 3.62 -14.25 -28.67
C PHE A 333 3.04 -14.70 -30.01
N LEU A 334 3.14 -13.85 -31.04
CA LEU A 334 2.60 -14.12 -32.38
C LEU A 334 3.26 -15.29 -33.11
N ARG A 335 4.55 -15.63 -32.78
CA ARG A 335 5.20 -16.81 -33.36
C ARG A 335 4.53 -18.12 -32.95
N GLY A 336 4.01 -18.18 -31.75
CA GLY A 336 3.30 -19.36 -31.25
C GLY A 336 1.79 -19.28 -31.35
N HIS A 337 1.25 -18.06 -31.46
CA HIS A 337 -0.19 -17.80 -31.42
C HIS A 337 -0.55 -16.67 -32.38
N PRO A 338 -0.66 -16.96 -33.69
CA PRO A 338 -0.97 -15.94 -34.70
C PRO A 338 -2.37 -15.37 -34.44
N LEU A 339 -2.46 -14.05 -34.44
CA LEU A 339 -3.71 -13.31 -34.37
C LEU A 339 -4.00 -12.65 -35.70
N GLN A 340 -5.28 -12.40 -35.97
CA GLN A 340 -5.74 -11.85 -37.26
C GLN A 340 -6.58 -10.59 -37.05
N VAL A 341 -6.50 -9.67 -38.01
CA VAL A 341 -7.39 -8.52 -38.08
C VAL A 341 -8.84 -9.02 -38.22
N GLY A 342 -9.74 -8.35 -37.51
CA GLY A 342 -11.16 -8.71 -37.44
C GLY A 342 -11.54 -9.59 -36.24
N GLN A 343 -10.60 -10.28 -35.57
CA GLN A 343 -10.88 -10.95 -34.32
C GLN A 343 -11.26 -9.94 -33.22
N VAL A 344 -12.13 -10.35 -32.28
CA VAL A 344 -12.67 -9.48 -31.24
C VAL A 344 -12.21 -9.98 -29.86
N LEU A 345 -11.58 -9.08 -29.12
CA LEU A 345 -11.25 -9.23 -27.70
C LEU A 345 -12.43 -8.75 -26.85
N VAL A 346 -12.81 -9.50 -25.80
CA VAL A 346 -13.93 -9.19 -24.90
C VAL A 346 -13.47 -9.14 -23.44
#